data_7d6ffb67a6c5723ba18de849a8b8d01f
#
_entry.id   7d6ffb67a6c5723ba18de849a8b8d01f
#
_cell.length_a   1.000
_cell.length_b   1.000
_cell.length_c   1.000
_cell.angle_alpha   90.00
_cell.angle_beta   90.00
_cell.angle_gamma   90.00
#
_symmetry.space_group_name_H-M   'P 1'
#
loop_
_entity.id
_entity.type
_entity.pdbx_description
1 polymer ?
#
loop_
_entity_poly.entity_id
_entity_poly.type
_entity_poly.pdbx_seq_one_letter_code
_entity_poly.pdbx_strand_id
1 'polypeptide(L)'
;FLVQIEELVRLEEKVAEVGITGLNADFLRQLKRKGFADARLAKLAGVREAEIRKLRDQYDLHPVYKRVDTCAAEFAAETPYYYSVFGSENEAVETKDKKKVLVLGSGPIRIGQGIEFDFCSVHCTWSFKKEGYETIIVNNNPETVSTDFDIADKLYFEPLTPEDVQNIVDFEKPDGAVVQFGGQTAIKLTESLMKMGVPIFGTKAEDVDAAEDRELFDEILEQCGIPRAKGQTVFTVEEALKAANELGYPVLVRPSYVLGGQGMQIAVSDEDVVEFMNIINRIKQDHPILVDKYLMGKEIEVDAVCDGENILIPGIMEHIERAGIHSGDSISVYPAKSLTPRITDMIVDYTEKLARSLHVKGMINIQFIVYNDQVYVIEVNPRSSRTVPYISKVTGIPIVQLATKVITGSKITDLGYEPGLQKKSDYYAIKMPVFSFEKIRGADISLGPEMKSTGECLGISKDFDEALYKAFQGAGTFNLATNTVTYAQNIYEKLYPA
;
A
#
# COMPACT_ATOMS: atom_id res chain seq x y z
N PHE A 1 0.82 11.71 -32.37
CA PHE A 1 1.19 11.76 -30.96
C PHE A 1 1.84 13.12 -30.60
N LEU A 2 2.93 13.57 -31.26
CA LEU A 2 3.58 14.86 -30.97
C LEU A 2 2.64 16.06 -31.15
N VAL A 3 1.81 16.05 -32.20
CA VAL A 3 0.81 17.11 -32.44
C VAL A 3 -0.20 17.22 -31.30
N GLN A 4 -0.58 16.08 -30.71
CA GLN A 4 -1.50 16.08 -29.54
C GLN A 4 -0.80 16.66 -28.31
N ILE A 5 0.48 16.35 -28.08
CA ILE A 5 1.24 16.95 -26.99
C ILE A 5 1.38 18.46 -27.21
N GLU A 6 1.70 18.91 -28.43
CA GLU A 6 1.78 20.34 -28.78
C GLU A 6 0.47 21.06 -28.50
N GLU A 7 -0.68 20.44 -28.84
CA GLU A 7 -2.00 21.00 -28.53
C GLU A 7 -2.18 21.20 -27.01
N LEU A 8 -1.80 20.20 -26.20
CA LEU A 8 -1.91 20.31 -24.74
C LEU A 8 -1.01 21.43 -24.18
N VAL A 9 0.25 21.54 -24.67
CA VAL A 9 1.17 22.61 -24.27
C VAL A 9 0.60 23.99 -24.60
N ARG A 10 0.06 24.19 -25.81
CA ARG A 10 -0.57 25.45 -26.21
C ARG A 10 -1.81 25.79 -25.35
N LEU A 11 -2.59 24.79 -24.96
CA LEU A 11 -3.71 25.00 -24.06
C LEU A 11 -3.24 25.40 -22.66
N GLU A 12 -2.15 24.83 -22.14
CA GLU A 12 -1.54 25.25 -20.87
C GLU A 12 -1.06 26.70 -20.90
N GLU A 13 -0.34 27.09 -21.96
CA GLU A 13 0.11 28.47 -22.17
C GLU A 13 -1.08 29.44 -22.17
N LYS A 14 -2.15 29.06 -22.87
CA LYS A 14 -3.36 29.88 -22.92
C LYS A 14 -4.04 30.00 -21.56
N VAL A 15 -4.12 28.92 -20.77
CA VAL A 15 -4.68 28.98 -19.40
C VAL A 15 -3.85 29.91 -18.52
N ALA A 16 -2.51 29.82 -18.59
CA ALA A 16 -1.62 30.69 -17.85
C ALA A 16 -1.76 32.18 -18.24
N GLU A 17 -2.00 32.46 -19.52
CA GLU A 17 -2.19 33.83 -20.04
C GLU A 17 -3.53 34.43 -19.57
N VAL A 18 -4.62 33.68 -19.69
CA VAL A 18 -5.97 34.23 -19.41
C VAL A 18 -6.36 34.18 -17.95
N GLY A 19 -5.69 33.36 -17.16
CA GLY A 19 -6.00 33.13 -15.74
C GLY A 19 -7.43 32.62 -15.51
N ILE A 20 -7.87 32.58 -14.25
CA ILE A 20 -9.18 32.06 -13.87
C ILE A 20 -10.34 32.84 -14.52
N THR A 21 -10.17 34.16 -14.72
CA THR A 21 -11.20 35.04 -15.29
C THR A 21 -11.47 34.75 -16.76
N GLY A 22 -10.52 34.16 -17.47
CA GLY A 22 -10.65 33.78 -18.87
C GLY A 22 -11.20 32.36 -19.08
N LEU A 23 -11.38 31.58 -18.01
CA LEU A 23 -11.97 30.24 -18.06
C LEU A 23 -13.49 30.33 -18.11
N ASN A 24 -14.05 30.63 -19.28
CA ASN A 24 -15.49 30.53 -19.51
C ASN A 24 -15.95 29.06 -19.65
N ALA A 25 -17.25 28.81 -19.65
CA ALA A 25 -17.85 27.48 -19.67
C ALA A 25 -17.35 26.61 -20.83
N ASP A 26 -17.27 27.17 -22.04
CA ASP A 26 -16.86 26.42 -23.24
C ASP A 26 -15.38 26.06 -23.22
N PHE A 27 -14.56 27.03 -22.83
CA PHE A 27 -13.11 26.78 -22.73
C PHE A 27 -12.78 25.77 -21.60
N LEU A 28 -13.45 25.92 -20.45
CA LEU A 28 -13.25 24.97 -19.35
C LEU A 28 -13.74 23.55 -19.76
N ARG A 29 -14.88 23.44 -20.46
CA ARG A 29 -15.34 22.15 -21.01
C ARG A 29 -14.35 21.55 -22.00
N GLN A 30 -13.75 22.37 -22.88
CA GLN A 30 -12.71 21.91 -23.79
C GLN A 30 -11.51 21.35 -23.03
N LEU A 31 -11.03 22.03 -22.00
CA LEU A 31 -9.91 21.60 -21.16
C LEU A 31 -10.23 20.29 -20.46
N LYS A 32 -11.39 20.18 -19.84
CA LYS A 32 -11.82 18.94 -19.16
C LYS A 32 -11.93 17.76 -20.15
N ARG A 33 -12.44 17.96 -21.34
CA ARG A 33 -12.47 16.94 -22.42
C ARG A 33 -11.08 16.52 -22.90
N LYS A 34 -10.06 17.34 -22.72
CA LYS A 34 -8.67 17.05 -23.02
C LYS A 34 -7.93 16.41 -21.85
N GLY A 35 -8.61 16.18 -20.71
CA GLY A 35 -8.06 15.49 -19.54
C GLY A 35 -7.32 16.40 -18.56
N PHE A 36 -7.50 17.71 -18.61
CA PHE A 36 -6.90 18.60 -17.62
C PHE A 36 -7.58 18.46 -16.26
N ALA A 37 -6.81 18.04 -15.25
CA ALA A 37 -7.26 17.99 -13.86
C ALA A 37 -7.44 19.39 -13.28
N ASP A 38 -8.37 19.54 -12.33
CA ASP A 38 -8.63 20.81 -11.65
C ASP A 38 -7.36 21.34 -10.95
N ALA A 39 -6.58 20.46 -10.33
CA ALA A 39 -5.30 20.81 -9.73
C ALA A 39 -4.30 21.39 -10.74
N ARG A 40 -4.24 20.84 -11.97
CA ARG A 40 -3.36 21.38 -13.03
C ARG A 40 -3.83 22.75 -13.51
N LEU A 41 -5.12 22.90 -13.73
CA LEU A 41 -5.72 24.18 -14.13
C LEU A 41 -5.51 25.24 -13.05
N ALA A 42 -5.68 24.89 -11.78
CA ALA A 42 -5.44 25.78 -10.65
C ALA A 42 -3.98 26.28 -10.61
N LYS A 43 -3.02 25.36 -10.79
CA LYS A 43 -1.59 25.70 -10.84
C LYS A 43 -1.27 26.65 -11.98
N LEU A 44 -1.82 26.44 -13.17
CA LEU A 44 -1.60 27.30 -14.34
C LEU A 44 -2.25 28.67 -14.18
N ALA A 45 -3.45 28.71 -13.61
CA ALA A 45 -4.19 29.98 -13.39
C ALA A 45 -3.75 30.72 -12.11
N GLY A 46 -2.83 30.17 -11.30
CA GLY A 46 -2.36 30.78 -10.07
C GLY A 46 -3.41 30.87 -8.96
N VAL A 47 -4.31 29.89 -8.87
CA VAL A 47 -5.40 29.82 -7.89
C VAL A 47 -5.42 28.47 -7.14
N ARG A 48 -6.30 28.31 -6.15
CA ARG A 48 -6.49 27.03 -5.47
C ARG A 48 -7.43 26.11 -6.28
N GLU A 49 -7.23 24.83 -6.17
CA GLU A 49 -8.05 23.82 -6.85
C GLU A 49 -9.55 23.97 -6.58
N ALA A 50 -9.92 24.29 -5.32
CA ALA A 50 -11.31 24.54 -4.94
C ALA A 50 -11.97 25.69 -5.71
N GLU A 51 -11.21 26.64 -6.25
CA GLU A 51 -11.73 27.75 -7.06
C GLU A 51 -12.08 27.28 -8.49
N ILE A 52 -11.29 26.36 -9.05
CA ILE A 52 -11.61 25.72 -10.32
C ILE A 52 -12.88 24.86 -10.17
N ARG A 53 -12.97 24.06 -9.09
CA ARG A 53 -14.16 23.27 -8.82
C ARG A 53 -15.41 24.15 -8.68
N LYS A 54 -15.34 25.21 -7.89
CA LYS A 54 -16.44 26.17 -7.76
C LYS A 54 -16.86 26.76 -9.10
N LEU A 55 -15.91 27.03 -9.99
CA LEU A 55 -16.18 27.52 -11.33
C LEU A 55 -16.90 26.48 -12.19
N ARG A 56 -16.50 25.18 -12.09
CA ARG A 56 -17.23 24.07 -12.74
C ARG A 56 -18.67 23.97 -12.24
N ASP A 57 -18.86 24.06 -10.91
CA ASP A 57 -20.20 24.02 -10.30
C ASP A 57 -21.06 25.18 -10.79
N GLN A 58 -20.52 26.39 -10.92
CA GLN A 58 -21.23 27.55 -11.48
C GLN A 58 -21.67 27.36 -12.93
N TYR A 59 -20.92 26.59 -13.71
CA TYR A 59 -21.19 26.30 -15.11
C TYR A 59 -21.96 25.00 -15.33
N ASP A 60 -22.37 24.31 -14.25
CA ASP A 60 -22.98 22.98 -14.29
C ASP A 60 -22.12 22.00 -15.14
N LEU A 61 -20.82 22.05 -14.95
CA LEU A 61 -19.84 21.27 -15.70
C LEU A 61 -19.36 20.08 -14.87
N HIS A 62 -20.11 18.99 -14.92
CA HIS A 62 -19.82 17.73 -14.24
C HIS A 62 -19.59 16.61 -15.26
N PRO A 63 -18.77 15.60 -14.93
CA PRO A 63 -18.65 14.42 -15.77
C PRO A 63 -19.96 13.62 -15.73
N VAL A 64 -20.25 12.94 -16.82
CA VAL A 64 -21.24 11.88 -16.92
C VAL A 64 -20.54 10.56 -17.16
N TYR A 65 -21.15 9.45 -16.80
CA TYR A 65 -20.55 8.13 -16.88
C TYR A 65 -21.15 7.34 -18.01
N LYS A 66 -20.28 6.82 -18.89
CA LYS A 66 -20.64 5.95 -19.98
C LYS A 66 -20.31 4.52 -19.64
N ARG A 67 -21.15 3.59 -20.09
CA ARG A 67 -20.89 2.15 -19.96
C ARG A 67 -19.91 1.71 -21.05
N VAL A 68 -18.96 0.86 -20.69
CA VAL A 68 -18.06 0.26 -21.67
C VAL A 68 -18.83 -0.70 -22.54
N ASP A 69 -18.88 -0.43 -23.84
CA ASP A 69 -19.49 -1.31 -24.81
C ASP A 69 -18.53 -2.47 -25.16
N THR A 70 -18.87 -3.67 -24.71
CA THR A 70 -18.13 -4.90 -25.00
C THR A 70 -18.74 -5.71 -26.14
N CYS A 71 -19.81 -5.20 -26.76
CA CYS A 71 -20.60 -5.89 -27.78
C CYS A 71 -20.50 -5.24 -29.17
N ALA A 72 -19.58 -4.30 -29.37
CA ALA A 72 -19.37 -3.57 -30.64
C ALA A 72 -20.67 -2.96 -31.20
N ALA A 73 -21.54 -2.51 -30.35
CA ALA A 73 -22.88 -1.96 -30.63
C ALA A 73 -23.87 -2.93 -31.35
N GLU A 74 -23.54 -4.23 -31.40
CA GLU A 74 -24.46 -5.24 -31.92
C GLU A 74 -25.61 -5.53 -30.95
N PHE A 75 -25.36 -5.42 -29.65
CA PHE A 75 -26.31 -5.61 -28.56
C PHE A 75 -26.08 -4.54 -27.50
N ALA A 76 -27.07 -4.31 -26.63
CA ALA A 76 -26.89 -3.48 -25.44
C ALA A 76 -25.87 -4.15 -24.50
N ALA A 77 -24.81 -3.45 -24.16
CA ALA A 77 -23.83 -3.93 -23.20
C ALA A 77 -24.43 -3.89 -21.79
N GLU A 78 -24.35 -5.00 -21.06
CA GLU A 78 -24.80 -5.15 -19.68
C GLU A 78 -23.60 -5.30 -18.71
N THR A 79 -22.49 -4.61 -19.01
CA THR A 79 -21.31 -4.66 -18.17
C THR A 79 -21.43 -3.71 -16.98
N PRO A 80 -20.79 -4.01 -15.83
CA PRO A 80 -20.73 -3.10 -14.69
C PRO A 80 -19.68 -1.98 -14.89
N TYR A 81 -19.07 -1.85 -16.07
CA TYR A 81 -17.93 -1.01 -16.37
C TYR A 81 -18.35 0.39 -16.81
N TYR A 82 -17.85 1.39 -16.07
CA TYR A 82 -18.12 2.79 -16.36
C TYR A 82 -16.82 3.59 -16.48
N TYR A 83 -16.86 4.64 -17.29
CA TYR A 83 -15.80 5.64 -17.42
C TYR A 83 -16.41 7.03 -17.57
N SER A 84 -15.72 8.07 -17.12
CA SER A 84 -16.19 9.44 -17.16
C SER A 84 -15.94 10.12 -18.51
N VAL A 85 -16.87 10.97 -18.90
CA VAL A 85 -16.73 11.90 -20.02
C VAL A 85 -17.41 13.23 -19.69
N PHE A 86 -16.93 14.34 -20.24
CA PHE A 86 -17.63 15.63 -20.15
C PHE A 86 -18.60 15.76 -21.33
N GLY A 87 -19.66 14.95 -21.29
CA GLY A 87 -20.76 14.85 -22.27
C GLY A 87 -22.09 15.35 -21.72
N SER A 88 -23.19 14.92 -22.37
CA SER A 88 -24.56 15.30 -22.00
C SER A 88 -25.41 14.14 -21.49
N GLU A 89 -25.03 12.89 -21.78
CA GLU A 89 -25.81 11.70 -21.44
C GLU A 89 -25.10 10.84 -20.42
N ASN A 90 -25.77 10.53 -19.32
CA ASN A 90 -25.30 9.63 -18.30
C ASN A 90 -25.94 8.24 -18.46
N GLU A 91 -25.14 7.20 -18.57
CA GLU A 91 -25.60 5.81 -18.68
C GLU A 91 -25.54 5.07 -17.33
N ALA A 92 -24.82 5.62 -16.35
CA ALA A 92 -24.87 5.11 -15.00
C ALA A 92 -26.15 5.54 -14.29
N VAL A 93 -26.72 4.63 -13.50
CA VAL A 93 -27.94 4.87 -12.74
C VAL A 93 -27.63 4.81 -11.25
N GLU A 94 -27.98 5.86 -10.51
CA GLU A 94 -27.89 5.86 -9.05
C GLU A 94 -28.91 4.88 -8.47
N THR A 95 -28.45 3.92 -7.65
CA THR A 95 -29.32 3.03 -6.89
C THR A 95 -29.72 3.71 -5.58
N LYS A 96 -31.01 3.70 -5.24
CA LYS A 96 -31.55 4.41 -4.06
C LYS A 96 -31.98 3.50 -2.91
N ASP A 97 -32.18 2.22 -3.18
CA ASP A 97 -32.82 1.29 -2.24
C ASP A 97 -31.85 0.37 -1.49
N LYS A 98 -30.56 0.56 -1.70
CA LYS A 98 -29.51 -0.24 -1.04
C LYS A 98 -28.48 0.67 -0.41
N LYS A 99 -27.88 0.18 0.70
CA LYS A 99 -26.65 0.76 1.22
C LYS A 99 -25.52 0.55 0.21
N LYS A 100 -24.70 1.55 0.02
CA LYS A 100 -23.61 1.57 -0.95
C LYS A 100 -22.26 1.70 -0.27
N VAL A 101 -21.31 0.94 -0.74
CA VAL A 101 -19.91 1.06 -0.29
C VAL A 101 -19.01 1.35 -1.48
N LEU A 102 -18.14 2.33 -1.32
CA LEU A 102 -17.08 2.66 -2.27
C LEU A 102 -15.79 1.94 -1.84
N VAL A 103 -15.29 1.04 -2.67
CA VAL A 103 -14.02 0.33 -2.44
C VAL A 103 -12.98 0.91 -3.37
N LEU A 104 -11.94 1.51 -2.82
CA LEU A 104 -10.83 2.04 -3.61
C LEU A 104 -9.79 0.95 -3.85
N GLY A 105 -9.53 0.67 -5.12
CA GLY A 105 -8.52 -0.29 -5.56
C GLY A 105 -7.10 0.26 -5.41
N SER A 106 -6.12 -0.54 -5.81
CA SER A 106 -4.70 -0.17 -5.70
C SER A 106 -4.17 0.66 -6.87
N GLY A 107 -4.93 0.72 -7.97
CA GLY A 107 -4.43 1.30 -9.21
C GLY A 107 -3.27 0.52 -9.81
N PRO A 108 -2.63 1.02 -10.87
CA PRO A 108 -1.41 0.47 -11.40
C PRO A 108 -0.25 0.79 -10.46
N ILE A 109 0.07 -0.15 -9.58
CA ILE A 109 1.26 -0.07 -8.75
C ILE A 109 2.43 -0.74 -9.48
N ARG A 110 3.58 -0.77 -8.83
CA ARG A 110 4.78 -1.43 -9.29
C ARG A 110 4.52 -2.94 -9.56
N ILE A 111 5.13 -3.49 -10.59
CA ILE A 111 5.10 -4.93 -10.87
C ILE A 111 5.52 -5.70 -9.60
N GLY A 112 4.75 -6.75 -9.27
CA GLY A 112 4.96 -7.54 -8.06
C GLY A 112 4.38 -6.95 -6.79
N GLN A 113 3.62 -5.85 -6.85
CA GLN A 113 2.96 -5.24 -5.66
C GLN A 113 1.43 -5.16 -5.76
N GLY A 114 0.86 -5.31 -6.95
CA GLY A 114 -0.58 -5.07 -7.18
C GLY A 114 -1.47 -6.21 -6.73
N ILE A 115 -1.05 -7.44 -6.94
CA ILE A 115 -1.87 -8.65 -6.80
C ILE A 115 -2.36 -8.86 -5.37
N GLU A 116 -1.53 -8.61 -4.38
CA GLU A 116 -1.85 -8.83 -2.96
C GLU A 116 -2.90 -7.83 -2.45
N PHE A 117 -2.79 -6.58 -2.87
CA PHE A 117 -3.82 -5.57 -2.56
C PHE A 117 -5.10 -5.80 -3.35
N ASP A 118 -4.98 -6.28 -4.58
CA ASP A 118 -6.13 -6.64 -5.39
C ASP A 118 -6.92 -7.81 -4.77
N PHE A 119 -6.23 -8.84 -4.28
CA PHE A 119 -6.83 -9.91 -3.47
C PHE A 119 -7.64 -9.33 -2.28
N CYS A 120 -7.07 -8.37 -1.57
CA CYS A 120 -7.74 -7.73 -0.45
C CYS A 120 -9.00 -6.97 -0.91
N SER A 121 -8.92 -6.22 -2.00
CA SER A 121 -10.05 -5.48 -2.57
C SER A 121 -11.18 -6.42 -3.01
N VAL A 122 -10.86 -7.53 -3.67
CA VAL A 122 -11.84 -8.56 -4.09
C VAL A 122 -12.55 -9.18 -2.89
N HIS A 123 -11.79 -9.66 -1.89
CA HIS A 123 -12.38 -10.30 -0.71
C HIS A 123 -13.20 -9.32 0.15
N CYS A 124 -12.78 -8.05 0.22
CA CYS A 124 -13.56 -6.98 0.84
C CYS A 124 -14.90 -6.78 0.11
N THR A 125 -14.86 -6.64 -1.20
CA THR A 125 -16.05 -6.44 -2.05
C THR A 125 -17.04 -7.61 -1.88
N TRP A 126 -16.57 -8.84 -1.96
CA TRP A 126 -17.43 -10.01 -1.73
C TRP A 126 -18.03 -10.07 -0.32
N SER A 127 -17.29 -9.60 0.68
CA SER A 127 -17.82 -9.53 2.05
C SER A 127 -18.94 -8.51 2.16
N PHE A 128 -18.80 -7.32 1.60
CA PHE A 128 -19.87 -6.32 1.57
C PHE A 128 -21.09 -6.76 0.77
N LYS A 129 -20.90 -7.45 -0.36
CA LYS A 129 -22.02 -8.05 -1.11
C LYS A 129 -22.83 -9.02 -0.24
N LYS A 130 -22.15 -9.88 0.55
CA LYS A 130 -22.81 -10.80 1.49
C LYS A 130 -23.57 -10.09 2.60
N GLU A 131 -23.13 -8.91 3.01
CA GLU A 131 -23.82 -8.05 3.98
C GLU A 131 -24.93 -7.19 3.35
N GLY A 132 -25.21 -7.37 2.05
CA GLY A 132 -26.31 -6.72 1.34
C GLY A 132 -26.02 -5.30 0.80
N TYR A 133 -24.78 -4.88 0.78
CA TYR A 133 -24.37 -3.60 0.17
C TYR A 133 -24.32 -3.72 -1.35
N GLU A 134 -24.68 -2.64 -2.04
CA GLU A 134 -24.22 -2.40 -3.41
C GLU A 134 -22.75 -2.00 -3.36
N THR A 135 -21.93 -2.71 -4.10
CA THR A 135 -20.48 -2.51 -4.10
C THR A 135 -20.03 -1.74 -5.33
N ILE A 136 -19.28 -0.69 -5.11
CA ILE A 136 -18.76 0.21 -6.14
C ILE A 136 -17.23 0.18 -6.02
N ILE A 137 -16.53 -0.30 -7.04
CA ILE A 137 -15.08 -0.25 -7.11
C ILE A 137 -14.65 0.93 -7.97
N VAL A 138 -13.60 1.64 -7.54
CA VAL A 138 -12.83 2.57 -8.37
C VAL A 138 -11.43 2.03 -8.54
N ASN A 139 -11.05 1.73 -9.77
CA ASN A 139 -9.71 1.25 -10.10
C ASN A 139 -9.40 1.57 -11.57
N ASN A 140 -8.17 2.01 -11.85
CA ASN A 140 -7.72 2.30 -13.21
C ASN A 140 -6.70 1.27 -13.76
N ASN A 141 -6.58 0.11 -13.09
CA ASN A 141 -5.83 -1.02 -13.61
C ASN A 141 -6.79 -2.02 -14.26
N PRO A 142 -6.82 -2.17 -15.59
CA PRO A 142 -7.74 -3.09 -16.26
C PRO A 142 -7.27 -4.55 -16.25
N GLU A 143 -6.06 -4.81 -15.82
CA GLU A 143 -5.38 -6.13 -15.85
C GLU A 143 -5.34 -6.79 -14.46
N THR A 144 -6.44 -6.71 -13.71
CA THR A 144 -6.47 -7.24 -12.35
C THR A 144 -7.86 -7.81 -11.99
N VAL A 145 -7.91 -8.75 -11.02
CA VAL A 145 -9.14 -9.50 -10.69
C VAL A 145 -10.24 -8.59 -10.13
N SER A 146 -9.92 -7.54 -9.36
CA SER A 146 -10.93 -6.62 -8.83
C SER A 146 -11.70 -5.88 -9.93
N THR A 147 -11.16 -5.84 -11.14
CA THR A 147 -11.80 -5.25 -12.31
C THR A 147 -12.52 -6.25 -13.20
N ASP A 148 -12.65 -7.51 -12.78
CA ASP A 148 -13.48 -8.50 -13.47
C ASP A 148 -14.98 -8.18 -13.29
N PHE A 149 -15.79 -8.51 -14.31
CA PHE A 149 -17.20 -8.13 -14.41
C PHE A 149 -18.10 -8.70 -13.31
N ASP A 150 -17.68 -9.76 -12.63
CA ASP A 150 -18.46 -10.47 -11.61
C ASP A 150 -18.08 -10.08 -10.16
N ILE A 151 -17.10 -9.20 -9.97
CA ILE A 151 -16.61 -8.83 -8.64
C ILE A 151 -17.53 -7.78 -7.99
N ALA A 152 -17.66 -6.61 -8.57
CA ALA A 152 -18.47 -5.52 -8.03
C ALA A 152 -19.82 -5.36 -8.77
N ASP A 153 -20.76 -4.64 -8.15
CA ASP A 153 -22.00 -4.27 -8.82
C ASP A 153 -21.77 -3.14 -9.83
N LYS A 154 -20.82 -2.24 -9.52
CA LYS A 154 -20.33 -1.18 -10.41
C LYS A 154 -18.84 -1.05 -10.31
N LEU A 155 -18.18 -0.83 -11.45
CA LEU A 155 -16.76 -0.54 -11.54
C LEU A 155 -16.56 0.74 -12.36
N TYR A 156 -15.89 1.71 -11.75
CA TYR A 156 -15.45 2.93 -12.40
C TYR A 156 -13.99 2.82 -12.77
N PHE A 157 -13.69 2.78 -14.07
CA PHE A 157 -12.33 2.87 -14.59
C PHE A 157 -11.84 4.32 -14.56
N GLU A 158 -11.55 4.79 -13.36
CA GLU A 158 -11.11 6.18 -13.13
C GLU A 158 -9.82 6.22 -12.34
N PRO A 159 -9.01 7.27 -12.54
CA PRO A 159 -7.84 7.50 -11.72
C PRO A 159 -8.20 7.61 -10.24
N LEU A 160 -7.32 7.12 -9.39
CA LEU A 160 -7.45 7.24 -7.94
C LEU A 160 -6.93 8.60 -7.47
N THR A 161 -7.54 9.68 -7.97
CA THR A 161 -7.25 11.06 -7.59
C THR A 161 -8.40 11.65 -6.76
N PRO A 162 -8.16 12.68 -5.93
CA PRO A 162 -9.23 13.33 -5.18
C PRO A 162 -10.36 13.84 -6.08
N GLU A 163 -10.04 14.42 -7.23
CA GLU A 163 -11.05 14.96 -8.17
C GLU A 163 -11.94 13.86 -8.73
N ASP A 164 -11.36 12.78 -9.28
CA ASP A 164 -12.11 11.73 -9.94
C ASP A 164 -12.97 10.96 -8.94
N VAL A 165 -12.40 10.65 -7.76
CA VAL A 165 -13.13 9.99 -6.68
C VAL A 165 -14.28 10.87 -6.17
N GLN A 166 -14.06 12.19 -6.04
CA GLN A 166 -15.12 13.10 -5.63
C GLN A 166 -16.28 13.15 -6.64
N ASN A 167 -15.99 13.17 -7.93
CA ASN A 167 -17.03 13.14 -8.96
C ASN A 167 -17.90 11.87 -8.84
N ILE A 168 -17.30 10.72 -8.51
CA ILE A 168 -18.03 9.47 -8.28
C ILE A 168 -18.84 9.54 -6.98
N VAL A 169 -18.25 10.07 -5.91
CA VAL A 169 -18.94 10.28 -4.62
C VAL A 169 -20.16 11.16 -4.77
N ASP A 170 -20.05 12.27 -5.50
CA ASP A 170 -21.15 13.20 -5.73
C ASP A 170 -22.30 12.55 -6.51
N PHE A 171 -21.97 11.65 -7.44
CA PHE A 171 -22.97 10.94 -8.24
C PHE A 171 -23.57 9.75 -7.48
N GLU A 172 -22.75 8.86 -6.93
CA GLU A 172 -23.20 7.62 -6.30
C GLU A 172 -23.69 7.81 -4.87
N LYS A 173 -23.18 8.78 -4.13
CA LYS A 173 -23.51 9.07 -2.72
C LYS A 173 -23.39 7.83 -1.82
N PRO A 174 -22.20 7.23 -1.72
CA PRO A 174 -22.00 6.03 -0.93
C PRO A 174 -22.20 6.30 0.56
N ASP A 175 -22.71 5.29 1.30
CA ASP A 175 -22.83 5.33 2.76
C ASP A 175 -21.47 5.32 3.47
N GLY A 176 -20.42 4.88 2.79
CA GLY A 176 -19.05 4.92 3.26
C GLY A 176 -18.06 4.44 2.23
N ALA A 177 -16.78 4.70 2.51
CA ALA A 177 -15.67 4.28 1.67
C ALA A 177 -14.68 3.42 2.43
N VAL A 178 -14.07 2.46 1.74
CA VAL A 178 -13.00 1.59 2.26
C VAL A 178 -11.71 1.89 1.53
N VAL A 179 -10.68 2.26 2.29
CA VAL A 179 -9.35 2.62 1.78
C VAL A 179 -8.25 1.62 2.20
N GLN A 180 -8.51 0.79 3.21
CA GLN A 180 -7.49 -0.07 3.85
C GLN A 180 -6.96 -1.19 2.95
N PHE A 181 -7.64 -1.55 1.88
CA PHE A 181 -7.31 -2.72 1.07
C PHE A 181 -6.62 -2.39 -0.25
N GLY A 182 -6.66 -1.15 -0.70
CA GLY A 182 -6.02 -0.69 -1.94
C GLY A 182 -4.58 -0.19 -1.78
N GLY A 183 -3.88 -0.61 -0.73
CA GLY A 183 -2.48 -0.23 -0.49
C GLY A 183 -2.28 1.28 -0.31
N GLN A 184 -1.06 1.73 -0.59
CA GLN A 184 -0.67 3.13 -0.39
C GLN A 184 -1.45 4.11 -1.27
N THR A 185 -1.92 3.70 -2.43
CA THR A 185 -2.69 4.57 -3.34
C THR A 185 -4.04 4.93 -2.74
N ALA A 186 -4.76 3.94 -2.21
CA ALA A 186 -6.08 4.14 -1.63
C ALA A 186 -6.01 4.87 -0.27
N ILE A 187 -5.05 4.51 0.59
CA ILE A 187 -4.95 5.08 1.93
C ILE A 187 -4.70 6.60 1.90
N LYS A 188 -3.95 7.09 0.93
CA LYS A 188 -3.70 8.53 0.72
C LYS A 188 -4.96 9.35 0.40
N LEU A 189 -6.04 8.71 0.00
CA LEU A 189 -7.32 9.38 -0.26
C LEU A 189 -8.20 9.53 0.98
N THR A 190 -7.79 8.99 2.13
CA THR A 190 -8.60 8.99 3.36
C THR A 190 -8.97 10.40 3.80
N GLU A 191 -8.00 11.31 3.90
CA GLU A 191 -8.24 12.70 4.27
C GLU A 191 -9.16 13.42 3.27
N SER A 192 -8.94 13.19 1.96
CA SER A 192 -9.77 13.78 0.92
C SER A 192 -11.23 13.30 1.01
N LEU A 193 -11.46 12.01 1.22
CA LEU A 193 -12.80 11.45 1.40
C LEU A 193 -13.50 12.02 2.64
N MET A 194 -12.80 12.18 3.75
CA MET A 194 -13.36 12.81 4.95
C MET A 194 -13.75 14.27 4.69
N LYS A 195 -12.92 15.02 3.96
CA LYS A 195 -13.24 16.41 3.53
C LYS A 195 -14.47 16.47 2.60
N MET A 196 -14.71 15.42 1.82
CA MET A 196 -15.93 15.26 1.00
C MET A 196 -17.16 14.88 1.84
N GLY A 197 -16.99 14.59 3.13
CA GLY A 197 -18.06 14.15 4.02
C GLY A 197 -18.42 12.68 3.89
N VAL A 198 -17.59 11.86 3.25
CA VAL A 198 -17.79 10.42 3.12
C VAL A 198 -17.29 9.71 4.38
N PRO A 199 -18.12 8.93 5.08
CA PRO A 199 -17.69 8.12 6.20
C PRO A 199 -16.63 7.10 5.76
N ILE A 200 -15.52 7.02 6.50
CA ILE A 200 -14.52 5.97 6.28
C ILE A 200 -14.92 4.74 7.07
N PHE A 201 -15.08 3.61 6.38
CA PHE A 201 -15.24 2.30 6.98
C PHE A 201 -13.85 1.75 7.29
N GLY A 202 -13.44 1.89 8.56
CA GLY A 202 -12.12 1.48 9.04
C GLY A 202 -11.46 2.51 9.95
N THR A 203 -10.13 2.51 9.94
CA THR A 203 -9.29 3.47 10.69
C THR A 203 -9.44 4.88 10.10
N LYS A 204 -9.53 5.89 10.96
CA LYS A 204 -9.73 7.28 10.54
C LYS A 204 -8.44 7.91 10.00
N ALA A 205 -8.59 9.03 9.26
CA ALA A 205 -7.46 9.73 8.67
C ALA A 205 -6.45 10.21 9.72
N GLU A 206 -6.94 10.75 10.85
CA GLU A 206 -6.06 11.25 11.91
C GLU A 206 -5.14 10.15 12.46
N ASP A 207 -5.66 8.92 12.60
CA ASP A 207 -4.92 7.77 13.11
C ASP A 207 -3.98 7.17 12.04
N VAL A 208 -4.37 7.27 10.75
CA VAL A 208 -3.49 6.91 9.63
C VAL A 208 -2.32 7.88 9.54
N ASP A 209 -2.59 9.18 9.62
CA ASP A 209 -1.58 10.24 9.58
C ASP A 209 -0.62 10.12 10.78
N ALA A 210 -1.15 9.80 11.97
CA ALA A 210 -0.34 9.58 13.17
C ALA A 210 0.62 8.38 13.05
N ALA A 211 0.28 7.38 12.24
CA ALA A 211 1.18 6.27 11.95
C ALA A 211 2.25 6.61 10.89
N GLU A 212 1.96 7.53 9.97
CA GLU A 212 2.87 7.95 8.88
C GLU A 212 3.76 9.14 9.28
N ASP A 213 3.27 10.03 10.16
CA ASP A 213 4.04 11.15 10.68
C ASP A 213 5.05 10.69 11.74
N ARG A 214 6.33 11.01 11.51
CA ARG A 214 7.41 10.54 12.37
C ARG A 214 7.30 11.05 13.81
N GLU A 215 6.98 12.32 13.99
CA GLU A 215 6.95 12.94 15.31
C GLU A 215 5.78 12.40 16.13
N LEU A 216 4.61 12.31 15.52
CA LEU A 216 3.41 11.75 16.15
C LEU A 216 3.60 10.26 16.46
N PHE A 217 4.20 9.50 15.55
CA PHE A 217 4.45 8.09 15.77
C PHE A 217 5.49 7.86 16.89
N ASP A 218 6.51 8.71 16.97
CA ASP A 218 7.48 8.68 18.06
C ASP A 218 6.84 8.88 19.42
N GLU A 219 5.94 9.86 19.54
CA GLU A 219 5.18 10.12 20.76
C GLU A 219 4.32 8.90 21.16
N ILE A 220 3.69 8.25 20.18
CA ILE A 220 2.90 7.03 20.42
C ILE A 220 3.80 5.90 20.93
N LEU A 221 4.96 5.67 20.33
CA LEU A 221 5.90 4.63 20.76
C LEU A 221 6.40 4.91 22.19
N GLU A 222 6.72 6.16 22.50
CA GLU A 222 7.15 6.58 23.85
C GLU A 222 6.05 6.35 24.89
N GLN A 223 4.81 6.76 24.60
CA GLN A 223 3.65 6.54 25.47
C GLN A 223 3.37 5.04 25.70
N CYS A 224 3.59 4.22 24.69
CA CYS A 224 3.44 2.76 24.76
C CYS A 224 4.63 2.07 25.46
N GLY A 225 5.74 2.77 25.69
CA GLY A 225 6.99 2.18 26.20
C GLY A 225 7.64 1.21 25.19
N ILE A 226 7.48 1.47 23.90
CA ILE A 226 7.97 0.61 22.82
C ILE A 226 9.26 1.21 22.26
N PRO A 227 10.39 0.48 22.25
CA PRO A 227 11.64 0.98 21.71
C PRO A 227 11.64 1.02 20.19
N ARG A 228 12.32 2.05 19.65
CA ARG A 228 12.59 2.17 18.22
C ARG A 228 14.06 2.39 17.95
N ALA A 229 14.49 2.19 16.71
CA ALA A 229 15.83 2.58 16.30
C ALA A 229 16.01 4.10 16.45
N LYS A 230 17.11 4.52 17.07
CA LYS A 230 17.46 5.93 17.19
C LYS A 230 17.75 6.51 15.82
N GLY A 231 17.31 7.73 15.56
CA GLY A 231 17.55 8.41 14.31
C GLY A 231 17.45 9.92 14.42
N GLN A 232 17.94 10.61 13.40
CA GLN A 232 17.95 12.06 13.32
C GLN A 232 17.47 12.53 11.93
N THR A 233 16.76 13.64 11.91
CA THR A 233 16.37 14.34 10.70
C THR A 233 17.46 15.33 10.34
N VAL A 234 17.93 15.33 9.08
CA VAL A 234 19.05 16.14 8.60
C VAL A 234 18.73 16.78 7.26
N PHE A 235 19.38 17.89 6.97
CA PHE A 235 19.20 18.65 5.71
C PHE A 235 20.50 18.79 4.92
N THR A 236 21.64 18.67 5.60
CA THR A 236 22.96 18.86 4.99
C THR A 236 23.85 17.62 5.16
N VAL A 237 24.90 17.55 4.35
CA VAL A 237 25.91 16.47 4.44
C VAL A 237 26.60 16.51 5.79
N GLU A 238 26.92 17.71 6.29
CA GLU A 238 27.59 17.90 7.59
C GLU A 238 26.73 17.40 8.76
N GLU A 239 25.41 17.72 8.72
CA GLU A 239 24.46 17.20 9.70
C GLU A 239 24.33 15.67 9.64
N ALA A 240 24.31 15.09 8.42
CA ALA A 240 24.24 13.66 8.21
C ALA A 240 25.48 12.93 8.76
N LEU A 241 26.68 13.44 8.49
CA LEU A 241 27.93 12.91 9.04
C LEU A 241 27.95 12.98 10.57
N LYS A 242 27.54 14.10 11.14
CA LYS A 242 27.43 14.26 12.60
C LYS A 242 26.46 13.22 13.19
N ALA A 243 25.27 13.11 12.62
CA ALA A 243 24.25 12.15 13.04
C ALA A 243 24.77 10.71 12.96
N ALA A 244 25.40 10.32 11.85
CA ALA A 244 25.95 9.00 11.64
C ALA A 244 27.04 8.64 12.66
N ASN A 245 27.94 9.59 12.96
CA ASN A 245 28.99 9.41 13.96
C ASN A 245 28.44 9.32 15.38
N GLU A 246 27.40 10.09 15.73
CA GLU A 246 26.73 10.02 17.03
C GLU A 246 25.97 8.70 17.23
N LEU A 247 25.29 8.20 16.17
CA LEU A 247 24.57 6.92 16.18
C LEU A 247 25.51 5.72 16.12
N GLY A 248 26.69 5.90 15.55
CA GLY A 248 27.65 4.84 15.23
C GLY A 248 27.21 4.00 14.04
N TYR A 249 28.17 3.63 13.21
CA TYR A 249 27.94 2.80 12.02
C TYR A 249 27.55 1.34 12.36
N PRO A 250 26.82 0.63 11.48
CA PRO A 250 26.18 1.15 10.26
C PRO A 250 24.93 1.99 10.54
N VAL A 251 24.61 2.90 9.59
CA VAL A 251 23.40 3.72 9.63
C VAL A 251 22.60 3.56 8.34
N LEU A 252 21.29 3.78 8.41
CA LEU A 252 20.39 3.82 7.26
C LEU A 252 20.14 5.27 6.88
N VAL A 253 20.47 5.64 5.65
CA VAL A 253 20.20 6.98 5.09
C VAL A 253 19.01 6.87 4.15
N ARG A 254 17.96 7.67 4.37
CA ARG A 254 16.75 7.62 3.56
C ARG A 254 16.07 8.98 3.43
N PRO A 255 15.43 9.30 2.29
CA PRO A 255 14.54 10.45 2.18
C PRO A 255 13.34 10.29 3.14
N SER A 256 12.77 11.39 3.63
CA SER A 256 11.61 11.34 4.53
C SER A 256 10.36 10.73 3.90
N TYR A 257 10.19 10.92 2.60
CA TYR A 257 9.07 10.39 1.84
C TYR A 257 9.55 9.39 0.81
N VAL A 258 9.43 8.11 1.11
CA VAL A 258 9.88 7.01 0.27
C VAL A 258 8.75 6.04 0.00
N LEU A 259 8.53 5.70 -1.27
CA LEU A 259 7.66 4.61 -1.69
C LEU A 259 8.50 3.39 -2.03
N GLY A 260 8.24 2.26 -1.36
CA GLY A 260 8.90 0.99 -1.66
C GLY A 260 10.41 0.98 -1.47
N GLY A 261 10.94 1.75 -0.50
CA GLY A 261 12.38 1.76 -0.17
C GLY A 261 13.28 2.48 -1.18
N GLN A 262 12.73 3.19 -2.16
CA GLN A 262 13.51 3.87 -3.19
C GLN A 262 14.43 4.94 -2.58
N GLY A 263 15.72 4.88 -2.92
CA GLY A 263 16.73 5.84 -2.43
C GLY A 263 17.19 5.59 -0.99
N MET A 264 16.79 4.50 -0.35
CA MET A 264 17.31 4.08 0.95
C MET A 264 18.64 3.35 0.78
N GLN A 265 19.64 3.69 1.61
CA GLN A 265 20.97 3.09 1.54
C GLN A 265 21.53 2.84 2.95
N ILE A 266 22.26 1.75 3.10
CA ILE A 266 22.98 1.42 4.34
C ILE A 266 24.42 1.92 4.20
N ALA A 267 24.79 2.90 5.02
CA ALA A 267 26.12 3.47 5.07
C ALA A 267 26.94 2.80 6.18
N VAL A 268 28.18 2.39 5.87
CA VAL A 268 29.11 1.78 6.81
C VAL A 268 30.31 2.70 7.10
N SER A 269 30.42 3.80 6.38
CA SER A 269 31.48 4.78 6.50
C SER A 269 31.01 6.21 6.24
N ASP A 270 31.84 7.20 6.56
CA ASP A 270 31.59 8.63 6.26
C ASP A 270 31.51 8.84 4.75
N GLU A 271 32.32 8.14 3.97
CA GLU A 271 32.34 8.23 2.50
C GLU A 271 31.01 7.79 1.89
N ASP A 272 30.42 6.71 2.40
CA ASP A 272 29.10 6.23 1.97
C ASP A 272 28.02 7.27 2.25
N VAL A 273 28.04 7.89 3.44
CA VAL A 273 27.08 8.94 3.81
C VAL A 273 27.17 10.11 2.84
N VAL A 274 28.38 10.59 2.52
CA VAL A 274 28.60 11.68 1.58
C VAL A 274 28.08 11.32 0.18
N GLU A 275 28.38 10.10 -0.29
CA GLU A 275 27.94 9.63 -1.61
C GLU A 275 26.40 9.58 -1.67
N PHE A 276 25.74 8.97 -0.68
CA PHE A 276 24.29 8.83 -0.66
C PHE A 276 23.56 10.16 -0.52
N MET A 277 24.06 11.07 0.32
CA MET A 277 23.53 12.43 0.41
C MET A 277 23.62 13.18 -0.92
N ASN A 278 24.75 13.03 -1.66
CA ASN A 278 24.91 13.64 -2.97
C ASN A 278 23.95 13.03 -4.01
N ILE A 279 23.68 11.73 -3.96
CA ILE A 279 22.71 11.08 -4.86
C ILE A 279 21.30 11.61 -4.58
N ILE A 280 20.90 11.68 -3.32
CA ILE A 280 19.58 12.18 -2.91
C ILE A 280 19.40 13.65 -3.30
N ASN A 281 20.42 14.49 -3.05
CA ASN A 281 20.36 15.92 -3.36
C ASN A 281 20.30 16.23 -4.86
N ARG A 282 20.83 15.35 -5.75
CA ARG A 282 20.71 15.50 -7.21
C ARG A 282 19.26 15.40 -7.69
N ILE A 283 18.39 14.75 -6.96
CA ILE A 283 16.98 14.56 -7.32
C ILE A 283 16.13 15.79 -6.93
N LYS A 284 16.74 16.88 -6.43
CA LYS A 284 16.06 18.09 -5.94
C LYS A 284 14.93 17.77 -4.97
N GLN A 285 15.27 17.36 -3.77
CA GLN A 285 14.29 17.16 -2.71
C GLN A 285 14.30 18.37 -1.77
N ASP A 286 13.14 19.03 -1.66
CA ASP A 286 12.86 20.03 -0.63
C ASP A 286 12.49 19.37 0.72
N HIS A 287 12.71 18.05 0.84
CA HIS A 287 12.33 17.25 2.00
C HIS A 287 13.55 16.86 2.83
N PRO A 288 13.40 16.76 4.16
CA PRO A 288 14.47 16.32 5.03
C PRO A 288 14.89 14.86 4.76
N ILE A 289 16.10 14.54 5.11
CA ILE A 289 16.69 13.20 5.02
C ILE A 289 16.77 12.63 6.43
N LEU A 290 16.55 11.34 6.58
CA LEU A 290 16.63 10.63 7.83
C LEU A 290 17.89 9.79 7.87
N VAL A 291 18.61 9.89 8.99
CA VAL A 291 19.75 9.03 9.32
C VAL A 291 19.38 8.24 10.55
N ASP A 292 19.13 6.95 10.38
CA ASP A 292 18.67 6.06 11.45
C ASP A 292 19.75 5.03 11.78
N LYS A 293 19.86 4.63 13.05
CA LYS A 293 20.73 3.51 13.45
C LYS A 293 20.25 2.24 12.75
N TYR A 294 21.12 1.61 11.96
CA TYR A 294 20.81 0.33 11.36
C TYR A 294 20.98 -0.80 12.38
N LEU A 295 19.89 -1.50 12.67
CA LEU A 295 19.86 -2.63 13.58
C LEU A 295 20.05 -3.93 12.78
N MET A 296 21.15 -4.63 12.98
CA MET A 296 21.45 -5.91 12.33
C MET A 296 20.72 -7.06 13.03
N GLY A 297 19.41 -6.97 13.09
CA GLY A 297 18.54 -7.95 13.74
C GLY A 297 17.75 -8.78 12.75
N LYS A 298 16.85 -9.58 13.27
CA LYS A 298 15.91 -10.39 12.51
C LYS A 298 14.60 -9.62 12.35
N GLU A 299 14.13 -9.48 11.13
CA GLU A 299 12.85 -8.85 10.85
C GLU A 299 11.70 -9.83 11.10
N ILE A 300 10.66 -9.29 11.72
CA ILE A 300 9.42 -9.99 12.04
C ILE A 300 8.25 -9.16 11.51
N GLU A 301 7.27 -9.81 10.94
CA GLU A 301 6.08 -9.18 10.40
C GLU A 301 4.81 -9.76 11.01
N VAL A 302 3.87 -8.88 11.35
CA VAL A 302 2.57 -9.22 11.91
C VAL A 302 1.48 -8.48 11.15
N ASP A 303 0.52 -9.23 10.64
CA ASP A 303 -0.77 -8.70 10.20
C ASP A 303 -1.82 -9.03 11.25
N ALA A 304 -2.64 -8.07 11.65
CA ALA A 304 -3.67 -8.26 12.65
C ALA A 304 -4.98 -7.58 12.26
N VAL A 305 -6.08 -8.05 12.86
CA VAL A 305 -7.41 -7.45 12.76
C VAL A 305 -7.80 -6.89 14.12
N CYS A 306 -8.27 -5.64 14.14
CA CYS A 306 -8.72 -4.97 15.36
C CYS A 306 -10.17 -4.48 15.19
N ASP A 307 -11.03 -4.77 16.18
CA ASP A 307 -12.43 -4.31 16.23
C ASP A 307 -12.63 -3.03 17.06
N GLY A 308 -11.52 -2.37 17.43
CA GLY A 308 -11.47 -1.21 18.31
C GLY A 308 -11.25 -1.55 19.80
N GLU A 309 -11.44 -2.80 20.19
CA GLU A 309 -11.27 -3.31 21.57
C GLU A 309 -10.37 -4.55 21.60
N ASN A 310 -10.71 -5.52 20.77
CA ASN A 310 -10.03 -6.80 20.67
C ASN A 310 -9.15 -6.85 19.41
N ILE A 311 -8.06 -7.60 19.50
CA ILE A 311 -7.11 -7.77 18.41
C ILE A 311 -6.94 -9.26 18.16
N LEU A 312 -7.00 -9.66 16.89
CA LEU A 312 -6.73 -11.01 16.43
C LEU A 312 -5.43 -11.00 15.63
N ILE A 313 -4.46 -11.77 16.06
CA ILE A 313 -3.18 -11.99 15.40
C ILE A 313 -3.17 -13.40 14.83
N PRO A 314 -3.33 -13.57 13.51
CA PRO A 314 -3.40 -14.90 12.87
C PRO A 314 -2.11 -15.71 13.05
N GLY A 315 -0.98 -15.02 13.08
CA GLY A 315 0.33 -15.61 13.23
C GLY A 315 1.43 -14.59 13.13
N ILE A 316 2.63 -15.01 13.52
CA ILE A 316 3.85 -14.19 13.44
C ILE A 316 4.76 -14.79 12.37
N MET A 317 5.20 -13.96 11.45
CA MET A 317 6.11 -14.31 10.36
C MET A 317 7.51 -13.82 10.67
N GLU A 318 8.53 -14.58 10.27
CA GLU A 318 9.93 -14.18 10.41
C GLU A 318 10.60 -14.21 9.04
N HIS A 319 11.47 -13.21 8.76
CA HIS A 319 12.25 -13.15 7.54
C HIS A 319 13.58 -13.91 7.72
N ILE A 320 14.00 -14.63 6.68
CA ILE A 320 15.29 -15.34 6.69
C ILE A 320 16.43 -14.35 6.45
N GLU A 321 16.22 -13.38 5.54
CA GLU A 321 17.22 -12.39 5.17
C GLU A 321 17.55 -11.45 6.34
N ARG A 322 18.70 -10.80 6.21
CA ARG A 322 19.10 -9.74 7.14
C ARG A 322 18.11 -8.56 7.08
N ALA A 323 18.01 -7.81 8.15
CA ALA A 323 17.28 -6.56 8.20
C ALA A 323 17.72 -5.58 7.09
N GLY A 324 16.77 -4.76 6.63
CA GLY A 324 17.00 -3.77 5.57
C GLY A 324 16.86 -4.31 4.15
N ILE A 325 16.40 -5.55 3.98
CA ILE A 325 15.90 -6.06 2.71
C ILE A 325 14.39 -5.87 2.68
N HIS A 326 13.86 -5.35 1.57
CA HIS A 326 12.43 -5.12 1.44
C HIS A 326 11.63 -6.41 1.72
N SER A 327 10.54 -6.32 2.51
CA SER A 327 9.73 -7.48 2.93
C SER A 327 9.21 -8.32 1.74
N GLY A 328 8.95 -7.67 0.60
CA GLY A 328 8.58 -8.35 -0.65
C GLY A 328 9.67 -9.21 -1.25
N ASP A 329 10.93 -8.90 -0.99
CA ASP A 329 12.12 -9.60 -1.48
C ASP A 329 12.64 -10.62 -0.47
N SER A 330 12.07 -10.64 0.73
CA SER A 330 12.47 -11.53 1.81
C SER A 330 11.68 -12.84 1.78
N ILE A 331 12.35 -13.92 2.14
CA ILE A 331 11.73 -15.22 2.40
C ILE A 331 11.05 -15.13 3.77
N SER A 332 9.71 -15.24 3.79
CA SER A 332 8.94 -15.20 5.02
C SER A 332 8.57 -16.61 5.48
N VAL A 333 8.78 -16.90 6.74
CA VAL A 333 8.54 -18.20 7.37
C VAL A 333 7.38 -18.08 8.37
N TYR A 334 6.38 -18.91 8.25
CA TYR A 334 5.31 -19.10 9.22
C TYR A 334 5.20 -20.57 9.63
N PRO A 335 5.02 -20.88 10.92
CA PRO A 335 5.22 -19.99 12.06
C PRO A 335 6.68 -19.58 12.23
N ALA A 336 6.93 -18.43 12.86
CA ALA A 336 8.28 -17.98 13.19
C ALA A 336 9.02 -19.05 13.96
N LYS A 337 10.28 -19.36 13.54
CA LYS A 337 11.05 -20.51 14.03
C LYS A 337 12.00 -20.13 15.18
N SER A 338 12.57 -18.92 15.13
CA SER A 338 13.65 -18.52 16.02
C SER A 338 13.21 -17.73 17.25
N LEU A 339 11.91 -17.43 17.39
CA LEU A 339 11.41 -16.60 18.47
C LEU A 339 11.27 -17.38 19.79
N THR A 340 11.80 -16.79 20.85
CA THR A 340 11.55 -17.28 22.21
C THR A 340 10.16 -16.89 22.68
N PRO A 341 9.54 -17.60 23.65
CA PRO A 341 8.26 -17.20 24.21
C PRO A 341 8.23 -15.74 24.68
N ARG A 342 9.28 -15.28 25.36
CA ARG A 342 9.40 -13.90 25.83
C ARG A 342 9.32 -12.88 24.68
N ILE A 343 10.02 -13.14 23.58
CA ILE A 343 9.98 -12.24 22.39
C ILE A 343 8.60 -12.30 21.73
N THR A 344 8.00 -13.48 21.65
CA THR A 344 6.62 -13.63 21.14
C THR A 344 5.64 -12.81 21.97
N ASP A 345 5.69 -12.89 23.29
CA ASP A 345 4.82 -12.13 24.20
C ASP A 345 5.03 -10.61 24.03
N MET A 346 6.27 -10.15 23.85
CA MET A 346 6.58 -8.75 23.58
C MET A 346 5.98 -8.28 22.25
N ILE A 347 6.06 -9.07 21.18
CA ILE A 347 5.50 -8.76 19.87
C ILE A 347 3.97 -8.64 19.97
N VAL A 348 3.32 -9.56 20.67
CA VAL A 348 1.86 -9.53 20.91
C VAL A 348 1.47 -8.28 21.70
N ASP A 349 2.14 -7.99 22.82
CA ASP A 349 1.89 -6.81 23.64
C ASP A 349 2.05 -5.50 22.85
N TYR A 350 3.12 -5.40 22.05
CA TYR A 350 3.36 -4.21 21.24
C TYR A 350 2.32 -4.05 20.13
N THR A 351 1.92 -5.16 19.50
CA THR A 351 0.85 -5.15 18.49
C THR A 351 -0.46 -4.65 19.11
N GLU A 352 -0.83 -5.13 20.29
CA GLU A 352 -2.03 -4.69 20.98
C GLU A 352 -1.99 -3.22 21.38
N LYS A 353 -0.87 -2.76 21.95
CA LYS A 353 -0.68 -1.37 22.35
C LYS A 353 -0.79 -0.41 21.15
N LEU A 354 -0.10 -0.73 20.06
CA LEU A 354 -0.12 0.09 18.85
C LEU A 354 -1.49 0.14 18.19
N ALA A 355 -2.16 -1.01 18.06
CA ALA A 355 -3.49 -1.04 17.48
C ALA A 355 -4.51 -0.22 18.30
N ARG A 356 -4.40 -0.22 19.64
CA ARG A 356 -5.25 0.59 20.52
C ARG A 356 -4.91 2.06 20.46
N SER A 357 -3.63 2.43 20.52
CA SER A 357 -3.18 3.84 20.50
C SER A 357 -3.48 4.53 19.16
N LEU A 358 -3.46 3.78 18.06
CA LEU A 358 -3.84 4.24 16.73
C LEU A 358 -5.34 4.03 16.42
N HIS A 359 -6.17 3.74 17.42
CA HIS A 359 -7.62 3.49 17.30
C HIS A 359 -7.99 2.65 16.07
N VAL A 360 -7.16 1.64 15.77
CA VAL A 360 -7.32 0.82 14.57
C VAL A 360 -8.66 0.12 14.55
N LYS A 361 -9.34 0.24 13.42
CA LYS A 361 -10.55 -0.54 13.12
C LYS A 361 -10.39 -1.20 11.75
N GLY A 362 -10.31 -2.51 11.72
CA GLY A 362 -9.96 -3.29 10.54
C GLY A 362 -8.55 -3.84 10.63
N MET A 363 -7.72 -3.61 9.63
CA MET A 363 -6.38 -4.18 9.54
C MET A 363 -5.28 -3.26 10.03
N ILE A 364 -4.25 -3.90 10.58
CA ILE A 364 -2.95 -3.28 10.89
C ILE A 364 -1.84 -4.25 10.52
N ASN A 365 -0.79 -3.73 9.90
CA ASN A 365 0.47 -4.43 9.64
C ASN A 365 1.57 -3.77 10.44
N ILE A 366 2.41 -4.55 11.10
CA ILE A 366 3.54 -4.06 11.90
C ILE A 366 4.78 -4.84 11.52
N GLN A 367 5.85 -4.10 11.27
CA GLN A 367 7.19 -4.66 11.07
C GLN A 367 8.06 -4.37 12.27
N PHE A 368 8.68 -5.42 12.79
CA PHE A 368 9.57 -5.39 13.96
C PHE A 368 10.98 -5.84 13.58
N ILE A 369 11.97 -5.43 14.39
CA ILE A 369 13.30 -6.03 14.42
C ILE A 369 13.55 -6.61 15.81
N VAL A 370 13.97 -7.88 15.87
CA VAL A 370 14.50 -8.49 17.08
C VAL A 370 16.02 -8.36 17.05
N TYR A 371 16.56 -7.59 17.98
CA TYR A 371 17.99 -7.34 18.11
C TYR A 371 18.41 -7.33 19.58
N ASN A 372 19.43 -8.13 19.96
CA ASN A 372 19.91 -8.27 21.34
C ASN A 372 18.80 -8.53 22.36
N ASP A 373 17.92 -9.51 22.07
CA ASP A 373 16.78 -9.89 22.93
C ASP A 373 15.78 -8.73 23.22
N GLN A 374 15.77 -7.71 22.39
CA GLN A 374 14.78 -6.63 22.39
C GLN A 374 14.02 -6.60 21.09
N VAL A 375 12.77 -6.14 21.17
CA VAL A 375 11.90 -5.92 20.01
C VAL A 375 11.81 -4.42 19.73
N TYR A 376 12.10 -4.03 18.50
CA TYR A 376 12.00 -2.67 18.01
C TYR A 376 10.95 -2.60 16.91
N VAL A 377 10.19 -1.50 16.84
CA VAL A 377 9.27 -1.23 15.75
C VAL A 377 10.02 -0.52 14.62
N ILE A 378 9.83 -1.00 13.40
CA ILE A 378 10.33 -0.36 12.17
C ILE A 378 9.23 0.54 11.60
N GLU A 379 8.05 -0.06 11.39
CA GLU A 379 6.97 0.54 10.63
C GLU A 379 5.62 0.00 11.08
N VAL A 380 4.61 0.86 11.09
CA VAL A 380 3.21 0.50 11.32
C VAL A 380 2.37 1.01 10.17
N ASN A 381 1.54 0.14 9.63
CA ASN A 381 0.62 0.45 8.55
C ASN A 381 -0.82 0.10 8.98
N PRO A 382 -1.70 1.08 9.29
CA PRO A 382 -3.09 0.81 9.65
C PRO A 382 -3.94 0.45 8.40
N ARG A 383 -3.50 -0.56 7.67
CA ARG A 383 -4.06 -1.07 6.43
C ARG A 383 -3.59 -2.50 6.17
N SER A 384 -4.10 -3.12 5.11
CA SER A 384 -3.58 -4.41 4.63
C SER A 384 -2.12 -4.29 4.15
N SER A 385 -1.42 -5.39 4.25
CA SER A 385 -0.07 -5.59 3.75
C SER A 385 -0.06 -6.56 2.56
N ARG A 386 1.12 -6.76 2.00
CA ARG A 386 1.34 -7.75 0.94
C ARG A 386 1.35 -9.18 1.45
N THR A 387 1.58 -9.40 2.75
CA THR A 387 1.59 -10.73 3.36
C THR A 387 0.19 -11.24 3.73
N VAL A 388 -0.85 -10.42 3.61
CA VAL A 388 -2.24 -10.79 3.95
C VAL A 388 -2.75 -12.01 3.18
N PRO A 389 -2.58 -12.14 1.85
CA PRO A 389 -3.00 -13.35 1.14
C PRO A 389 -2.26 -14.60 1.62
N TYR A 390 -0.96 -14.48 1.87
CA TYR A 390 -0.12 -15.54 2.38
C TYR A 390 -0.57 -16.00 3.77
N ILE A 391 -0.64 -15.09 4.75
CA ILE A 391 -0.98 -15.45 6.12
C ILE A 391 -2.43 -15.94 6.24
N SER A 392 -3.36 -15.39 5.46
CA SER A 392 -4.74 -15.89 5.40
C SER A 392 -4.80 -17.34 4.92
N LYS A 393 -4.05 -17.67 3.87
CA LYS A 393 -4.02 -19.01 3.29
C LYS A 393 -3.38 -20.03 4.23
N VAL A 394 -2.26 -19.71 4.83
CA VAL A 394 -1.48 -20.66 5.65
C VAL A 394 -2.07 -20.86 7.05
N THR A 395 -2.83 -19.91 7.57
CA THR A 395 -3.53 -20.05 8.86
C THR A 395 -4.95 -20.56 8.69
N GLY A 396 -5.52 -20.44 7.48
CA GLY A 396 -6.94 -20.73 7.24
C GLY A 396 -7.89 -19.67 7.82
N ILE A 397 -7.36 -18.54 8.31
CA ILE A 397 -8.15 -17.45 8.88
C ILE A 397 -8.45 -16.43 7.78
N PRO A 398 -9.73 -16.18 7.45
CA PRO A 398 -10.11 -15.26 6.36
C PRO A 398 -9.99 -13.79 6.80
N ILE A 399 -8.77 -13.28 6.91
CA ILE A 399 -8.43 -12.01 7.54
C ILE A 399 -9.18 -10.83 6.94
N VAL A 400 -9.24 -10.72 5.61
CA VAL A 400 -9.93 -9.60 4.93
C VAL A 400 -11.43 -9.63 5.21
N GLN A 401 -12.04 -10.82 5.22
CA GLN A 401 -13.47 -10.97 5.53
C GLN A 401 -13.75 -10.59 6.98
N LEU A 402 -12.89 -10.99 7.92
CA LEU A 402 -13.00 -10.60 9.32
C LEU A 402 -12.83 -9.08 9.47
N ALA A 403 -11.81 -8.50 8.86
CA ALA A 403 -11.60 -7.06 8.85
C ALA A 403 -12.81 -6.31 8.29
N THR A 404 -13.40 -6.79 7.19
CA THR A 404 -14.62 -6.18 6.62
C THR A 404 -15.79 -6.24 7.60
N LYS A 405 -15.99 -7.36 8.29
CA LYS A 405 -17.05 -7.49 9.29
C LYS A 405 -16.83 -6.59 10.52
N VAL A 406 -15.59 -6.44 10.98
CA VAL A 406 -15.32 -5.55 12.11
C VAL A 406 -15.47 -4.08 11.75
N ILE A 407 -15.13 -3.66 10.54
CA ILE A 407 -15.37 -2.27 10.11
C ILE A 407 -16.87 -1.96 9.94
N THR A 408 -17.70 -2.96 9.70
CA THR A 408 -19.16 -2.81 9.66
C THR A 408 -19.82 -2.95 11.03
N GLY A 409 -19.05 -3.27 12.08
CA GLY A 409 -19.52 -3.21 13.47
C GLY A 409 -19.52 -4.53 14.24
N SER A 410 -19.16 -5.66 13.62
CA SER A 410 -19.03 -6.95 14.33
C SER A 410 -17.84 -6.93 15.28
N LYS A 411 -17.92 -7.67 16.39
CA LYS A 411 -16.79 -7.93 17.27
C LYS A 411 -16.10 -9.23 16.89
N ILE A 412 -14.79 -9.32 17.13
CA ILE A 412 -13.98 -10.52 16.85
C ILE A 412 -14.58 -11.74 17.55
N THR A 413 -15.00 -11.58 18.80
CA THR A 413 -15.63 -12.64 19.61
C THR A 413 -16.95 -13.14 19.01
N ASP A 414 -17.76 -12.23 18.43
CA ASP A 414 -19.03 -12.60 17.79
C ASP A 414 -18.81 -13.39 16.49
N LEU A 415 -17.61 -13.27 15.90
CA LEU A 415 -17.19 -13.99 14.71
C LEU A 415 -16.59 -15.38 15.04
N GLY A 416 -16.54 -15.74 16.32
CA GLY A 416 -16.07 -17.06 16.79
C GLY A 416 -14.56 -17.17 16.95
N TYR A 417 -13.87 -16.05 17.12
CA TYR A 417 -12.42 -16.01 17.36
C TYR A 417 -12.10 -15.47 18.74
N GLU A 418 -11.13 -16.08 19.40
CA GLU A 418 -10.56 -15.55 20.64
C GLU A 418 -9.59 -14.41 20.32
N PRO A 419 -9.57 -13.32 21.12
CA PRO A 419 -8.56 -12.26 20.99
C PRO A 419 -7.14 -12.76 21.22
N GLY A 420 -6.16 -12.06 20.62
CA GLY A 420 -4.74 -12.33 20.76
C GLY A 420 -4.17 -13.23 19.67
N LEU A 421 -3.00 -13.81 19.95
CA LEU A 421 -2.29 -14.68 19.01
C LEU A 421 -3.00 -16.02 18.85
N GLN A 422 -3.33 -16.36 17.61
CA GLN A 422 -4.00 -17.61 17.30
C GLN A 422 -3.02 -18.81 17.35
N LYS A 423 -3.59 -20.02 17.49
CA LYS A 423 -2.81 -21.24 17.52
C LYS A 423 -2.01 -21.41 16.23
N LYS A 424 -0.70 -21.63 16.38
CA LYS A 424 0.18 -21.93 15.24
C LYS A 424 -0.18 -23.23 14.55
N SER A 425 0.06 -23.32 13.25
CA SER A 425 -0.08 -24.55 12.47
C SER A 425 0.98 -25.60 12.81
N ASP A 426 0.66 -26.86 12.49
CA ASP A 426 1.57 -28.00 12.67
C ASP A 426 2.53 -28.19 11.48
N TYR A 427 2.58 -27.23 10.58
CA TYR A 427 3.46 -27.22 9.40
C TYR A 427 4.11 -25.87 9.25
N TYR A 428 5.23 -25.87 8.54
CA TYR A 428 5.91 -24.66 8.07
C TYR A 428 5.39 -24.27 6.70
N ALA A 429 5.15 -22.99 6.52
CA ALA A 429 4.83 -22.38 5.25
C ALA A 429 5.88 -21.31 4.94
N ILE A 430 6.41 -21.34 3.74
CA ILE A 430 7.49 -20.47 3.31
C ILE A 430 7.05 -19.69 2.08
N LYS A 431 6.95 -18.38 2.21
CA LYS A 431 6.77 -17.46 1.11
C LYS A 431 8.14 -17.19 0.51
N MET A 432 8.30 -17.49 -0.77
CA MET A 432 9.54 -17.29 -1.52
C MET A 432 9.31 -16.21 -2.58
N PRO A 433 10.10 -15.12 -2.62
CA PRO A 433 10.03 -14.15 -3.69
C PRO A 433 10.52 -14.73 -5.01
N VAL A 434 9.92 -14.28 -6.11
CA VAL A 434 10.33 -14.61 -7.47
C VAL A 434 10.90 -13.37 -8.14
N PHE A 435 12.07 -13.52 -8.77
CA PHE A 435 12.77 -12.45 -9.45
C PHE A 435 12.84 -12.68 -10.95
N SER A 436 12.74 -11.63 -11.74
CA SER A 436 12.85 -11.66 -13.20
C SER A 436 14.18 -11.07 -13.71
N PHE A 437 15.25 -11.20 -12.94
CA PHE A 437 16.56 -10.63 -13.30
C PHE A 437 17.10 -11.11 -14.65
N GLU A 438 16.84 -12.35 -15.00
CA GLU A 438 17.25 -12.94 -16.28
C GLU A 438 16.59 -12.27 -17.50
N LYS A 439 15.41 -11.64 -17.30
CA LYS A 439 14.68 -10.92 -18.37
C LYS A 439 15.19 -9.48 -18.56
N ILE A 440 15.97 -8.95 -17.62
CA ILE A 440 16.44 -7.56 -17.63
C ILE A 440 17.97 -7.57 -17.66
N ARG A 441 18.56 -7.34 -18.83
CA ARG A 441 20.04 -7.29 -18.97
C ARG A 441 20.62 -6.13 -18.18
N GLY A 442 21.66 -6.44 -17.37
CA GLY A 442 22.37 -5.45 -16.56
C GLY A 442 21.61 -4.96 -15.32
N ALA A 443 20.54 -5.66 -14.91
CA ALA A 443 19.88 -5.37 -13.64
C ALA A 443 20.84 -5.64 -12.47
N ASP A 444 20.83 -4.72 -11.49
CA ASP A 444 21.47 -4.96 -10.20
C ASP A 444 20.66 -6.01 -9.43
N ILE A 445 21.30 -7.13 -9.14
CA ILE A 445 20.73 -8.28 -8.43
C ILE A 445 20.89 -8.20 -6.90
N SER A 446 21.57 -7.18 -6.39
CA SER A 446 21.79 -7.00 -4.97
C SER A 446 20.48 -6.64 -4.27
N LEU A 447 20.09 -7.40 -3.26
CA LEU A 447 18.89 -7.10 -2.47
C LEU A 447 19.16 -6.00 -1.45
N GLY A 448 18.17 -5.14 -1.26
CA GLY A 448 18.22 -4.00 -0.37
C GLY A 448 16.84 -3.48 -0.01
N PRO A 449 16.74 -2.25 0.47
CA PRO A 449 15.46 -1.68 0.87
C PRO A 449 14.46 -1.50 -0.29
N GLU A 450 14.95 -1.34 -1.53
CA GLU A 450 14.10 -1.24 -2.70
C GLU A 450 13.68 -2.62 -3.22
N MET A 451 12.37 -2.82 -3.40
CA MET A 451 11.79 -4.07 -3.88
C MET A 451 12.19 -4.37 -5.34
N LYS A 452 12.61 -5.61 -5.59
CA LYS A 452 13.03 -6.13 -6.90
C LYS A 452 12.26 -7.36 -7.38
N SER A 453 11.55 -8.04 -6.48
CA SER A 453 10.74 -9.21 -6.81
C SER A 453 9.56 -8.85 -7.72
N THR A 454 9.14 -9.80 -8.54
CA THR A 454 8.06 -9.66 -9.52
C THR A 454 6.90 -10.63 -9.27
N GLY A 455 7.04 -11.48 -8.27
CA GLY A 455 6.04 -12.45 -7.86
C GLY A 455 6.49 -13.20 -6.61
N GLU A 456 5.69 -14.17 -6.20
CA GLU A 456 5.98 -15.02 -5.05
C GLU A 456 5.44 -16.42 -5.24
N CYS A 457 5.98 -17.39 -4.51
CA CYS A 457 5.44 -18.74 -4.43
C CYS A 457 5.47 -19.24 -2.99
N LEU A 458 4.79 -20.37 -2.75
CA LEU A 458 4.57 -20.95 -1.44
C LEU A 458 5.07 -22.39 -1.39
N GLY A 459 5.96 -22.69 -0.41
CA GLY A 459 6.33 -24.03 -0.01
C GLY A 459 5.70 -24.40 1.32
N ILE A 460 5.13 -25.61 1.44
CA ILE A 460 4.50 -26.10 2.68
C ILE A 460 4.96 -27.51 2.98
N SER A 461 5.38 -27.78 4.24
CA SER A 461 5.63 -29.09 4.79
C SER A 461 5.60 -29.08 6.32
N LYS A 462 5.51 -30.24 6.92
CA LYS A 462 5.74 -30.40 8.38
C LYS A 462 7.22 -30.29 8.72
N ASP A 463 8.10 -30.56 7.79
CA ASP A 463 9.53 -30.36 7.89
C ASP A 463 9.92 -29.03 7.25
N PHE A 464 10.76 -28.25 7.97
CA PHE A 464 11.17 -26.93 7.52
C PHE A 464 12.01 -26.97 6.25
N ASP A 465 12.99 -27.91 6.19
CA ASP A 465 13.91 -28.00 5.06
C ASP A 465 13.16 -28.47 3.78
N GLU A 466 12.18 -29.35 3.96
CA GLU A 466 11.29 -29.76 2.86
C GLU A 466 10.39 -28.61 2.39
N ALA A 467 9.85 -27.79 3.31
CA ALA A 467 9.05 -26.62 2.94
C ALA A 467 9.90 -25.59 2.18
N LEU A 468 11.13 -25.36 2.63
CA LEU A 468 12.09 -24.46 1.98
C LEU A 468 12.47 -24.98 0.59
N TYR A 469 12.75 -26.27 0.47
CA TYR A 469 13.05 -26.90 -0.82
C TYR A 469 11.91 -26.76 -1.83
N LYS A 470 10.67 -26.99 -1.40
CA LYS A 470 9.46 -26.79 -2.24
C LYS A 470 9.32 -25.33 -2.69
N ALA A 471 9.61 -24.39 -1.79
CA ALA A 471 9.57 -22.96 -2.11
C ALA A 471 10.62 -22.59 -3.18
N PHE A 472 11.86 -23.09 -3.06
CA PHE A 472 12.90 -22.90 -4.07
C PHE A 472 12.52 -23.52 -5.42
N GLN A 473 11.91 -24.70 -5.43
CA GLN A 473 11.41 -25.34 -6.66
C GLN A 473 10.31 -24.49 -7.31
N GLY A 474 9.35 -24.00 -6.50
CA GLY A 474 8.26 -23.16 -6.98
C GLY A 474 8.73 -21.83 -7.55
N ALA A 475 9.79 -21.24 -6.98
CA ALA A 475 10.40 -20.01 -7.48
C ALA A 475 11.24 -20.19 -8.77
N GLY A 476 11.41 -21.43 -9.25
CA GLY A 476 12.25 -21.72 -10.41
C GLY A 476 13.76 -21.54 -10.19
N THR A 477 14.18 -21.38 -8.93
CA THR A 477 15.58 -21.13 -8.57
C THR A 477 16.39 -22.42 -8.39
N PHE A 478 15.73 -23.58 -8.47
CA PHE A 478 16.34 -24.91 -8.37
C PHE A 478 16.33 -25.64 -9.71
N ASN A 479 17.51 -26.00 -10.21
CA ASN A 479 17.62 -26.78 -11.43
C ASN A 479 17.80 -28.28 -11.09
N LEU A 480 16.72 -29.05 -11.29
CA LEU A 480 16.70 -30.51 -11.07
C LEU A 480 17.70 -31.28 -11.91
N ALA A 481 18.02 -30.79 -13.12
CA ALA A 481 18.95 -31.48 -14.02
C ALA A 481 20.42 -31.40 -13.60
N THR A 482 20.79 -30.34 -12.91
CA THR A 482 22.16 -30.07 -12.45
C THR A 482 22.36 -30.28 -10.96
N ASN A 483 21.27 -30.51 -10.24
CA ASN A 483 21.26 -30.55 -8.77
C ASN A 483 21.90 -29.30 -8.13
N THR A 484 21.85 -28.15 -8.84
CA THR A 484 22.42 -26.87 -8.44
C THR A 484 21.33 -25.88 -8.09
N VAL A 485 21.47 -25.25 -6.96
CA VAL A 485 20.71 -24.09 -6.53
C VAL A 485 21.44 -22.87 -7.07
N THR A 486 21.06 -22.40 -8.26
CA THR A 486 21.80 -21.34 -8.98
C THR A 486 21.77 -19.99 -8.25
N TYR A 487 20.81 -19.77 -7.38
CA TYR A 487 20.66 -18.50 -6.62
C TYR A 487 20.79 -18.71 -5.09
N ALA A 488 20.29 -19.83 -4.57
CA ALA A 488 20.30 -20.10 -3.15
C ALA A 488 21.68 -20.40 -2.58
N GLN A 489 22.61 -20.93 -3.38
CA GLN A 489 23.98 -21.12 -2.93
C GLN A 489 24.63 -19.77 -2.58
N ASN A 490 24.39 -18.74 -3.37
CA ASN A 490 24.86 -17.38 -3.08
C ASN A 490 24.14 -16.73 -1.89
N ILE A 491 22.86 -17.05 -1.67
CA ILE A 491 22.09 -16.55 -0.51
C ILE A 491 22.47 -17.36 0.73
N TYR A 492 22.53 -18.68 0.64
CA TYR A 492 22.83 -19.55 1.76
C TYR A 492 24.26 -19.34 2.29
N GLU A 493 25.26 -19.23 1.41
CA GLU A 493 26.66 -18.92 1.78
C GLU A 493 26.82 -17.51 2.34
N LYS A 494 25.99 -16.53 1.93
CA LYS A 494 25.98 -15.18 2.50
C LYS A 494 25.21 -15.08 3.81
N LEU A 495 24.20 -15.93 4.02
CA LEU A 495 23.38 -15.94 5.24
C LEU A 495 24.01 -16.76 6.36
N TYR A 496 24.82 -17.73 6.02
CA TYR A 496 25.55 -18.61 6.96
C TYR A 496 27.02 -18.70 6.54
N PRO A 497 27.82 -17.63 6.71
CA PRO A 497 29.25 -17.73 6.54
C PRO A 497 29.79 -18.78 7.53
N ALA A 498 30.57 -19.76 7.04
CA ALA A 498 31.14 -20.84 7.78
C ALA A 498 32.13 -20.35 8.87
#